data_ef1dffc5ca9e7c11e66c43eaf7644ad1
#
_entry.id   ef1dffc5ca9e7c11e66c43eaf7644ad1
#
_cell.length_a   1.000
_cell.length_b   1.000
_cell.length_c   1.000
_cell.angle_alpha   90.00
_cell.angle_beta   90.00
_cell.angle_gamma   90.00
#
_symmetry.space_group_name_H-M   'P 1'
#
loop_
_entity.id
_entity.type
_entity.pdbx_description
1 polymer ?
#
loop_
_entity_poly.entity_id
_entity_poly.type
_entity_poly.pdbx_seq_one_letter_code
_entity_poly.pdbx_strand_id
1 'polypeptide(L)'
;MAKLLLGKEVNASINEKIKAKVEKLKAQDITPTLGIIRIGEREDDIAYEKGAAKRCETLGVAYEKFLLPADVKEEEVLKTISQVNKNDKIHGVLLFRPLPKHLNEDRIVNALVVEKDVDGITDLSMAGVFMGKDMGYAPCTPSACMEVLEHYGIDCTGKKVVVIGRSLVVGKPAAMMLLKKNATVTVCHTRTVDMPSVVKEADIVVVAAGKAGVIDGNYLREGQIVIDVGINVNEEGKLCGDVNFEEAEKIVDAITPVPRGVGGVTTSILLEHVVDAAIAQNR
;
A
#
# COMPACT_ATOMS: atom_id res chain seq x y z
N MET A 1 9.27 26.81 -2.38
CA MET A 1 9.10 25.46 -2.94
C MET A 1 8.94 24.47 -1.80
N ALA A 2 8.03 23.54 -1.93
CA ALA A 2 7.76 22.51 -0.94
C ALA A 2 8.97 21.58 -0.70
N LYS A 3 9.11 21.05 0.53
CA LYS A 3 10.01 19.94 0.83
C LYS A 3 9.50 18.68 0.13
N LEU A 4 10.37 18.02 -0.65
CA LEU A 4 9.99 16.75 -1.29
C LEU A 4 10.14 15.59 -0.31
N LEU A 5 9.06 14.83 -0.13
CA LEU A 5 9.02 13.62 0.71
C LEU A 5 9.33 12.41 -0.18
N LEU A 6 10.61 12.08 -0.32
CA LEU A 6 11.09 11.07 -1.27
C LEU A 6 10.99 9.65 -0.70
N GLY A 7 10.30 8.76 -1.39
CA GLY A 7 10.18 7.35 -1.00
C GLY A 7 11.52 6.59 -0.97
N LYS A 8 12.56 7.07 -1.67
CA LYS A 8 13.89 6.45 -1.64
C LYS A 8 14.51 6.45 -0.23
N GLU A 9 14.36 7.54 0.51
CA GLU A 9 14.89 7.67 1.87
C GLU A 9 14.14 6.76 2.83
N VAL A 10 12.81 6.74 2.73
CA VAL A 10 11.93 5.84 3.48
C VAL A 10 12.30 4.37 3.23
N ASN A 11 12.48 4.00 1.95
CA ASN A 11 12.90 2.66 1.57
C ASN A 11 14.24 2.24 2.15
N ALA A 12 15.21 3.15 2.23
CA ALA A 12 16.51 2.83 2.82
C ALA A 12 16.35 2.40 4.27
N SER A 13 15.57 3.15 5.06
CA SER A 13 15.28 2.83 6.46
C SER A 13 14.56 1.49 6.62
N ILE A 14 13.49 1.24 5.83
CA ILE A 14 12.74 -0.02 5.89
C ILE A 14 13.64 -1.20 5.48
N ASN A 15 14.46 -1.04 4.44
CA ASN A 15 15.35 -2.10 3.97
C ASN A 15 16.38 -2.53 5.03
N GLU A 16 16.91 -1.59 5.81
CA GLU A 16 17.82 -1.91 6.93
C GLU A 16 17.10 -2.73 7.99
N LYS A 17 15.86 -2.34 8.36
CA LYS A 17 15.01 -3.11 9.30
C LYS A 17 14.78 -4.54 8.78
N ILE A 18 14.38 -4.67 7.50
CA ILE A 18 14.12 -5.97 6.85
C ILE A 18 15.37 -6.83 6.90
N LYS A 19 16.53 -6.33 6.44
CA LYS A 19 17.78 -7.09 6.43
C LYS A 19 18.17 -7.60 7.80
N ALA A 20 18.06 -6.76 8.83
CA ALA A 20 18.35 -7.16 10.20
C ALA A 20 17.42 -8.28 10.71
N LYS A 21 16.12 -8.24 10.35
CA LYS A 21 15.14 -9.29 10.68
C LYS A 21 15.45 -10.59 9.90
N VAL A 22 15.77 -10.49 8.61
CA VAL A 22 16.12 -11.63 7.73
C VAL A 22 17.35 -12.37 8.24
N GLU A 23 18.41 -11.65 8.64
CA GLU A 23 19.60 -12.28 9.20
C GLU A 23 19.30 -13.07 10.51
N LYS A 24 18.41 -12.55 11.36
CA LYS A 24 17.97 -13.28 12.56
C LYS A 24 17.18 -14.56 12.23
N LEU A 25 16.32 -14.51 11.20
CA LEU A 25 15.56 -15.66 10.73
C LEU A 25 16.49 -16.73 10.12
N LYS A 26 17.46 -16.31 9.30
CA LYS A 26 18.47 -17.22 8.72
C LYS A 26 19.28 -17.94 9.77
N ALA A 27 19.62 -17.29 10.88
CA ALA A 27 20.31 -17.93 12.00
C ALA A 27 19.48 -19.02 12.69
N GLN A 28 18.17 -19.09 12.38
CA GLN A 28 17.22 -20.10 12.85
C GLN A 28 16.79 -21.06 11.73
N ASP A 29 17.51 -21.09 10.60
CA ASP A 29 17.19 -21.86 9.40
C ASP A 29 15.82 -21.51 8.77
N ILE A 30 15.31 -20.30 9.04
CA ILE A 30 14.05 -19.82 8.48
C ILE A 30 14.35 -18.85 7.33
N THR A 31 13.78 -19.13 6.16
CA THR A 31 13.84 -18.23 4.99
C THR A 31 12.47 -17.62 4.76
N PRO A 32 12.28 -16.30 5.03
CA PRO A 32 11.00 -15.66 4.74
C PRO A 32 10.70 -15.77 3.25
N THR A 33 9.48 -16.20 2.91
CA THR A 33 9.10 -16.54 1.53
C THR A 33 7.76 -15.92 1.17
N LEU A 34 7.72 -15.19 0.05
CA LEU A 34 6.53 -14.61 -0.55
C LEU A 34 5.93 -15.56 -1.60
N GLY A 35 4.70 -15.98 -1.45
CA GLY A 35 3.91 -16.60 -2.51
C GLY A 35 3.31 -15.53 -3.42
N ILE A 36 3.51 -15.63 -4.73
CA ILE A 36 2.97 -14.70 -5.72
C ILE A 36 1.93 -15.45 -6.56
N ILE A 37 0.66 -15.08 -6.44
CA ILE A 37 -0.44 -15.66 -7.23
C ILE A 37 -0.86 -14.66 -8.30
N ARG A 38 -0.69 -15.03 -9.58
CA ARG A 38 -1.10 -14.22 -10.74
C ARG A 38 -1.98 -15.02 -11.67
N ILE A 39 -3.09 -14.41 -12.08
CA ILE A 39 -4.07 -15.00 -13.01
C ILE A 39 -4.06 -14.21 -14.31
N GLY A 40 -3.67 -14.86 -15.39
CA GLY A 40 -3.48 -14.24 -16.70
C GLY A 40 -2.13 -13.53 -16.84
N GLU A 41 -2.01 -12.70 -17.90
CA GLU A 41 -0.73 -12.11 -18.34
C GLU A 41 -0.87 -10.60 -18.61
N ARG A 42 -1.49 -9.87 -17.69
CA ARG A 42 -1.56 -8.41 -17.79
C ARG A 42 -0.16 -7.82 -17.65
N GLU A 43 0.19 -6.91 -18.53
CA GLU A 43 1.53 -6.30 -18.57
C GLU A 43 1.89 -5.58 -17.26
N ASP A 44 0.93 -4.89 -16.65
CA ASP A 44 1.12 -4.21 -15.37
C ASP A 44 1.43 -5.19 -14.23
N ASP A 45 0.71 -6.33 -14.18
CA ASP A 45 0.94 -7.37 -13.18
C ASP A 45 2.33 -8.00 -13.35
N ILE A 46 2.73 -8.26 -14.61
CA ILE A 46 4.05 -8.82 -14.93
C ILE A 46 5.17 -7.82 -14.55
N ALA A 47 4.97 -6.54 -14.83
CA ALA A 47 5.93 -5.51 -14.47
C ALA A 47 6.09 -5.40 -12.95
N TYR A 48 4.98 -5.40 -12.20
CA TYR A 48 5.00 -5.37 -10.75
C TYR A 48 5.62 -6.65 -10.16
N GLU A 49 5.26 -7.84 -10.68
CA GLU A 49 5.84 -9.13 -10.29
C GLU A 49 7.37 -9.13 -10.42
N LYS A 50 7.90 -8.66 -11.56
CA LYS A 50 9.34 -8.54 -11.79
C LYS A 50 10.00 -7.60 -10.76
N GLY A 51 9.36 -6.48 -10.46
CA GLY A 51 9.83 -5.52 -9.46
C GLY A 51 9.86 -6.13 -8.06
N ALA A 52 8.80 -6.82 -7.66
CA ALA A 52 8.68 -7.51 -6.38
C ALA A 52 9.73 -8.63 -6.24
N ALA A 53 9.90 -9.47 -7.27
CA ALA A 53 10.90 -10.54 -7.30
C ALA A 53 12.33 -9.99 -7.13
N LYS A 54 12.69 -8.95 -7.90
CA LYS A 54 14.01 -8.28 -7.78
C LYS A 54 14.23 -7.71 -6.37
N ARG A 55 13.17 -7.20 -5.75
CA ARG A 55 13.26 -6.66 -4.40
C ARG A 55 13.42 -7.78 -3.36
N CYS A 56 12.73 -8.91 -3.52
CA CYS A 56 12.92 -10.10 -2.71
C CYS A 56 14.40 -10.54 -2.73
N GLU A 57 15.00 -10.67 -3.91
CA GLU A 57 16.41 -11.03 -4.08
C GLU A 57 17.34 -10.04 -3.35
N THR A 58 17.09 -8.75 -3.48
CA THR A 58 17.90 -7.69 -2.85
C THR A 58 17.87 -7.73 -1.33
N LEU A 59 16.73 -8.16 -0.75
CA LEU A 59 16.51 -8.17 0.70
C LEU A 59 16.66 -9.55 1.34
N GLY A 60 16.95 -10.59 0.55
CA GLY A 60 17.15 -11.95 1.04
C GLY A 60 15.86 -12.65 1.44
N VAL A 61 14.73 -12.26 0.84
CA VAL A 61 13.42 -12.90 0.92
C VAL A 61 13.29 -13.85 -0.27
N ALA A 62 12.87 -15.08 -0.06
CA ALA A 62 12.57 -16.01 -1.14
C ALA A 62 11.16 -15.72 -1.74
N TYR A 63 10.91 -16.22 -2.94
CA TYR A 63 9.57 -16.15 -3.53
C TYR A 63 9.24 -17.39 -4.34
N GLU A 64 7.96 -17.74 -4.38
CA GLU A 64 7.40 -18.82 -5.19
C GLU A 64 6.24 -18.29 -6.00
N LYS A 65 6.17 -18.66 -7.30
CA LYS A 65 5.15 -18.14 -8.23
C LYS A 65 4.12 -19.21 -8.53
N PHE A 66 2.85 -18.83 -8.45
CA PHE A 66 1.67 -19.59 -8.81
C PHE A 66 0.98 -18.87 -9.97
N LEU A 67 1.35 -19.28 -11.20
CA LEU A 67 0.86 -18.64 -12.43
C LEU A 67 -0.30 -19.45 -12.97
N LEU A 68 -1.49 -18.85 -13.01
CA LEU A 68 -2.71 -19.47 -13.47
C LEU A 68 -3.17 -18.84 -14.81
N PRO A 69 -3.74 -19.60 -15.73
CA PRO A 69 -4.24 -19.07 -17.00
C PRO A 69 -5.43 -18.12 -16.78
N ALA A 70 -5.64 -17.20 -17.74
CA ALA A 70 -6.69 -16.19 -17.62
C ALA A 70 -8.12 -16.75 -17.56
N ASP A 71 -8.33 -17.95 -18.12
CA ASP A 71 -9.59 -18.68 -18.14
C ASP A 71 -9.70 -19.75 -17.05
N VAL A 72 -8.82 -19.72 -16.05
CA VAL A 72 -8.81 -20.68 -14.93
C VAL A 72 -10.18 -20.72 -14.22
N LYS A 73 -10.60 -21.91 -13.81
CA LYS A 73 -11.83 -22.08 -13.03
C LYS A 73 -11.62 -21.67 -11.57
N GLU A 74 -12.66 -21.14 -10.94
CA GLU A 74 -12.63 -20.69 -9.56
C GLU A 74 -12.16 -21.77 -8.58
N GLU A 75 -12.60 -23.05 -8.81
CA GLU A 75 -12.19 -24.16 -7.96
C GLU A 75 -10.67 -24.38 -7.97
N GLU A 76 -10.01 -24.15 -9.11
CA GLU A 76 -8.56 -24.31 -9.22
C GLU A 76 -7.81 -23.17 -8.51
N VAL A 77 -8.32 -21.94 -8.59
CA VAL A 77 -7.79 -20.80 -7.81
C VAL A 77 -7.92 -21.09 -6.32
N LEU A 78 -9.08 -21.51 -5.86
CA LEU A 78 -9.33 -21.85 -4.45
C LEU A 78 -8.45 -23.01 -3.98
N LYS A 79 -8.21 -24.01 -4.84
CA LYS A 79 -7.28 -25.11 -4.56
C LYS A 79 -5.85 -24.60 -4.40
N THR A 80 -5.40 -23.69 -5.28
CA THR A 80 -4.07 -23.07 -5.19
C THR A 80 -3.93 -22.29 -3.88
N ILE A 81 -4.91 -21.47 -3.50
CA ILE A 81 -4.91 -20.75 -2.22
C ILE A 81 -4.87 -21.74 -1.05
N SER A 82 -5.66 -22.81 -1.08
CA SER A 82 -5.64 -23.85 -0.04
C SER A 82 -4.27 -24.53 0.08
N GLN A 83 -3.57 -24.75 -1.02
CA GLN A 83 -2.21 -25.29 -1.00
C GLN A 83 -1.23 -24.31 -0.38
N VAL A 84 -1.30 -23.03 -0.77
CA VAL A 84 -0.45 -21.98 -0.21
C VAL A 84 -0.72 -21.76 1.27
N ASN A 85 -2.00 -21.78 1.69
CA ASN A 85 -2.37 -21.68 3.11
C ASN A 85 -1.74 -22.76 3.97
N LYS A 86 -1.64 -23.99 3.45
CA LYS A 86 -1.08 -25.17 4.15
C LYS A 86 0.43 -25.32 4.03
N ASN A 87 1.08 -24.52 3.19
CA ASN A 87 2.51 -24.60 2.98
C ASN A 87 3.25 -23.73 4.01
N ASP A 88 3.80 -24.34 5.05
CA ASP A 88 4.51 -23.64 6.13
C ASP A 88 5.80 -22.95 5.66
N LYS A 89 6.25 -23.22 4.44
CA LYS A 89 7.41 -22.51 3.85
C LYS A 89 7.03 -21.19 3.20
N ILE A 90 5.73 -20.92 2.96
CA ILE A 90 5.22 -19.65 2.43
C ILE A 90 4.64 -18.85 3.58
N HIS A 91 5.22 -17.68 3.85
CA HIS A 91 4.86 -16.87 5.03
C HIS A 91 3.88 -15.75 4.71
N GLY A 92 3.85 -15.27 3.46
CA GLY A 92 2.93 -14.25 3.00
C GLY A 92 2.55 -14.44 1.54
N VAL A 93 1.43 -13.87 1.12
CA VAL A 93 0.89 -14.00 -0.24
C VAL A 93 0.60 -12.63 -0.84
N LEU A 94 1.07 -12.44 -2.06
CA LEU A 94 0.65 -11.38 -2.97
C LEU A 94 -0.29 -12.00 -4.02
N LEU A 95 -1.57 -11.63 -3.98
CA LEU A 95 -2.57 -11.99 -4.96
C LEU A 95 -2.85 -10.79 -5.87
N PHE A 96 -2.49 -10.90 -7.16
CA PHE A 96 -2.74 -9.82 -8.12
C PHE A 96 -4.23 -9.61 -8.37
N ARG A 97 -4.67 -8.36 -8.30
CA ARG A 97 -6.05 -7.90 -8.52
C ARG A 97 -6.10 -6.71 -9.48
N PRO A 98 -7.21 -6.41 -10.15
CA PRO A 98 -8.49 -7.15 -10.10
C PRO A 98 -8.41 -8.52 -10.78
N LEU A 99 -9.19 -9.47 -10.29
CA LEU A 99 -9.31 -10.79 -10.89
C LEU A 99 -10.11 -10.75 -12.21
N PRO A 100 -9.96 -11.76 -13.09
CA PRO A 100 -10.84 -11.92 -14.24
C PRO A 100 -12.32 -11.93 -13.84
N LYS A 101 -13.18 -11.28 -14.64
CA LYS A 101 -14.60 -11.01 -14.31
C LYS A 101 -15.47 -12.25 -14.04
N HIS A 102 -15.05 -13.43 -14.51
CA HIS A 102 -15.77 -14.69 -14.29
C HIS A 102 -15.51 -15.32 -12.93
N LEU A 103 -14.53 -14.80 -12.18
CA LEU A 103 -14.17 -15.25 -10.83
C LEU A 103 -14.85 -14.40 -9.77
N ASN A 104 -15.25 -15.03 -8.67
CA ASN A 104 -15.74 -14.31 -7.50
C ASN A 104 -14.56 -13.82 -6.65
N GLU A 105 -14.17 -12.55 -6.84
CA GLU A 105 -13.03 -11.95 -6.13
C GLU A 105 -13.18 -12.00 -4.61
N ASP A 106 -14.35 -11.66 -4.08
CA ASP A 106 -14.60 -11.65 -2.63
C ASP A 106 -14.41 -13.04 -2.00
N ARG A 107 -14.90 -14.09 -2.67
CA ARG A 107 -14.74 -15.46 -2.21
C ARG A 107 -13.29 -15.92 -2.26
N ILE A 108 -12.58 -15.58 -3.33
CA ILE A 108 -11.19 -15.96 -3.54
C ILE A 108 -10.29 -15.26 -2.54
N VAL A 109 -10.45 -13.95 -2.38
CA VAL A 109 -9.66 -13.14 -1.45
C VAL A 109 -9.84 -13.65 -0.01
N ASN A 110 -11.08 -13.90 0.41
CA ASN A 110 -11.37 -14.36 1.76
C ASN A 110 -11.11 -15.86 2.01
N ALA A 111 -10.67 -16.61 0.99
CA ALA A 111 -10.13 -17.95 1.16
C ALA A 111 -8.66 -17.95 1.63
N LEU A 112 -7.95 -16.82 1.53
CA LEU A 112 -6.60 -16.67 2.07
C LEU A 112 -6.67 -16.54 3.60
N VAL A 113 -5.80 -17.28 4.30
CA VAL A 113 -5.70 -17.15 5.76
C VAL A 113 -5.07 -15.81 6.13
N VAL A 114 -5.60 -15.19 7.17
CA VAL A 114 -5.23 -13.81 7.55
C VAL A 114 -3.76 -13.66 7.93
N GLU A 115 -3.14 -14.71 8.46
CA GLU A 115 -1.72 -14.76 8.84
C GLU A 115 -0.78 -14.66 7.63
N LYS A 116 -1.27 -14.95 6.43
CA LYS A 116 -0.52 -14.87 5.16
C LYS A 116 -0.98 -13.74 4.26
N ASP A 117 -1.98 -12.97 4.68
CA ASP A 117 -2.51 -11.81 3.95
C ASP A 117 -1.62 -10.59 4.16
N VAL A 118 -0.40 -10.63 3.63
CA VAL A 118 0.61 -9.57 3.81
C VAL A 118 0.33 -8.31 2.98
N ASP A 119 -0.64 -8.34 2.07
CA ASP A 119 -1.10 -7.17 1.31
C ASP A 119 -2.36 -6.52 1.93
N GLY A 120 -2.93 -7.15 2.97
CA GLY A 120 -4.06 -6.61 3.73
C GLY A 120 -5.36 -6.54 2.94
N ILE A 121 -5.64 -7.56 2.12
CA ILE A 121 -6.76 -7.57 1.18
C ILE A 121 -8.01 -8.28 1.70
N THR A 122 -7.89 -9.14 2.73
CA THR A 122 -9.00 -9.90 3.30
C THR A 122 -9.88 -9.05 4.21
N ASP A 123 -11.13 -9.46 4.40
CA ASP A 123 -12.06 -8.81 5.32
C ASP A 123 -11.52 -8.81 6.76
N LEU A 124 -10.81 -9.87 7.16
CA LEU A 124 -10.23 -9.97 8.51
C LEU A 124 -9.08 -8.97 8.71
N SER A 125 -8.19 -8.81 7.73
CA SER A 125 -7.16 -7.76 7.78
C SER A 125 -7.78 -6.37 7.85
N MET A 126 -8.82 -6.12 7.05
CA MET A 126 -9.56 -4.85 7.08
C MET A 126 -10.28 -4.63 8.41
N ALA A 127 -10.84 -5.68 9.02
CA ALA A 127 -11.42 -5.60 10.36
C ALA A 127 -10.36 -5.24 11.42
N GLY A 128 -9.14 -5.79 11.31
CA GLY A 128 -8.00 -5.43 12.15
C GLY A 128 -7.67 -3.93 12.06
N VAL A 129 -7.57 -3.40 10.84
CA VAL A 129 -7.34 -1.97 10.59
C VAL A 129 -8.46 -1.11 11.21
N PHE A 130 -9.73 -1.48 10.98
CA PHE A 130 -10.88 -0.74 11.51
C PHE A 130 -10.92 -0.72 13.04
N MET A 131 -10.64 -1.87 13.67
CA MET A 131 -10.66 -2.01 15.14
C MET A 131 -9.35 -1.51 15.80
N GLY A 132 -8.31 -1.20 15.03
CA GLY A 132 -6.99 -0.86 15.54
C GLY A 132 -6.30 -2.02 16.27
N LYS A 133 -6.63 -3.27 15.92
CA LYS A 133 -6.08 -4.51 16.50
C LYS A 133 -5.04 -5.13 15.57
N ASP A 134 -4.13 -5.91 16.18
CA ASP A 134 -3.14 -6.71 15.46
C ASP A 134 -3.81 -8.01 14.94
N MET A 135 -4.56 -7.86 13.85
CA MET A 135 -5.27 -8.92 13.15
C MET A 135 -4.97 -8.77 11.66
N GLY A 136 -4.19 -9.70 11.10
CA GLY A 136 -3.67 -9.58 9.74
C GLY A 136 -2.72 -8.40 9.57
N TYR A 137 -2.64 -7.90 8.35
CA TYR A 137 -1.77 -6.79 7.97
C TYR A 137 -2.60 -5.64 7.39
N ALA A 138 -2.18 -4.42 7.64
CA ALA A 138 -2.80 -3.27 6.99
C ALA A 138 -2.41 -3.24 5.50
N PRO A 139 -3.28 -2.75 4.59
CA PRO A 139 -2.95 -2.64 3.17
C PRO A 139 -1.63 -1.87 2.95
N CYS A 140 -0.79 -2.37 2.05
CA CYS A 140 0.57 -1.87 1.85
C CYS A 140 0.63 -0.39 1.47
N THR A 141 -0.31 0.10 0.65
CA THR A 141 -0.29 1.51 0.22
C THR A 141 -0.64 2.49 1.34
N PRO A 142 -1.69 2.31 2.14
CA PRO A 142 -1.93 3.11 3.35
C PRO A 142 -0.77 3.03 4.34
N SER A 143 -0.20 1.85 4.55
CA SER A 143 0.98 1.66 5.42
C SER A 143 2.17 2.47 4.92
N ALA A 144 2.41 2.50 3.60
CA ALA A 144 3.46 3.33 3.01
C ALA A 144 3.23 4.83 3.27
N CYS A 145 1.98 5.31 3.28
CA CYS A 145 1.69 6.69 3.66
C CYS A 145 2.08 6.96 5.13
N MET A 146 1.77 6.02 6.02
CA MET A 146 2.13 6.16 7.45
C MET A 146 3.66 6.14 7.65
N GLU A 147 4.38 5.28 6.94
CA GLU A 147 5.85 5.23 6.98
C GLU A 147 6.49 6.50 6.42
N VAL A 148 5.94 7.10 5.37
CA VAL A 148 6.40 8.40 4.87
C VAL A 148 6.23 9.47 5.94
N LEU A 149 5.06 9.59 6.55
CA LEU A 149 4.81 10.57 7.62
C LEU A 149 5.77 10.36 8.79
N GLU A 150 5.95 9.13 9.24
CA GLU A 150 6.82 8.79 10.37
C GLU A 150 8.31 9.06 10.07
N HIS A 151 8.80 8.64 8.90
CA HIS A 151 10.20 8.84 8.49
C HIS A 151 10.58 10.33 8.48
N TYR A 152 9.66 11.18 8.01
CA TYR A 152 9.90 12.63 7.97
C TYR A 152 9.55 13.36 9.24
N GLY A 153 9.20 12.64 10.33
CA GLY A 153 8.89 13.22 11.64
C GLY A 153 7.59 14.03 11.66
N ILE A 154 6.65 13.71 10.80
CA ILE A 154 5.35 14.38 10.70
C ILE A 154 4.39 13.74 11.71
N ASP A 155 4.21 14.39 12.85
CA ASP A 155 3.26 13.95 13.88
C ASP A 155 1.82 14.28 13.48
N CYS A 156 0.97 13.26 13.51
CA CYS A 156 -0.46 13.37 13.21
C CYS A 156 -1.31 13.73 14.42
N THR A 157 -0.75 13.69 15.64
CA THR A 157 -1.49 13.91 16.89
C THR A 157 -2.15 15.27 16.92
N GLY A 158 -3.48 15.30 17.06
CA GLY A 158 -4.28 16.53 17.08
C GLY A 158 -4.39 17.28 15.74
N LYS A 159 -3.78 16.75 14.67
CA LYS A 159 -3.84 17.37 13.34
C LYS A 159 -5.17 17.09 12.65
N LYS A 160 -5.64 18.08 11.88
CA LYS A 160 -6.73 17.89 10.94
C LYS A 160 -6.18 17.21 9.67
N VAL A 161 -6.66 16.02 9.36
CA VAL A 161 -6.26 15.29 8.17
C VAL A 161 -7.45 15.09 7.24
N VAL A 162 -7.30 15.48 5.98
CA VAL A 162 -8.28 15.18 4.94
C VAL A 162 -7.76 14.03 4.07
N VAL A 163 -8.57 13.00 3.93
CA VAL A 163 -8.32 11.88 3.00
C VAL A 163 -9.28 12.02 1.83
N ILE A 164 -8.74 12.24 0.63
CA ILE A 164 -9.52 12.35 -0.60
C ILE A 164 -9.54 10.99 -1.30
N GLY A 165 -10.67 10.32 -1.24
CA GLY A 165 -10.88 8.95 -1.70
C GLY A 165 -11.43 8.07 -0.59
N ARG A 166 -12.24 7.04 -0.97
CA ARG A 166 -12.90 6.14 -0.02
C ARG A 166 -12.91 4.68 -0.44
N SER A 167 -11.90 4.29 -1.22
CA SER A 167 -11.72 2.90 -1.61
C SER A 167 -11.31 2.03 -0.41
N LEU A 168 -11.57 0.74 -0.49
CA LEU A 168 -11.06 -0.24 0.50
C LEU A 168 -9.54 -0.43 0.36
N VAL A 169 -8.99 -0.11 -0.82
CA VAL A 169 -7.55 -0.28 -1.09
C VAL A 169 -6.71 0.80 -0.39
N VAL A 170 -7.17 2.07 -0.38
CA VAL A 170 -6.39 3.18 0.15
C VAL A 170 -7.17 4.07 1.11
N GLY A 171 -8.26 4.71 0.67
CA GLY A 171 -8.86 5.82 1.40
C GLY A 171 -9.42 5.44 2.77
N LYS A 172 -10.24 4.40 2.86
CA LYS A 172 -10.81 3.94 4.14
C LYS A 172 -9.73 3.45 5.11
N PRO A 173 -8.81 2.52 4.72
CA PRO A 173 -7.76 2.09 5.64
C PRO A 173 -6.82 3.23 6.06
N ALA A 174 -6.43 4.14 5.16
CA ALA A 174 -5.63 5.30 5.53
C ALA A 174 -6.33 6.18 6.58
N ALA A 175 -7.63 6.41 6.43
CA ALA A 175 -8.41 7.18 7.41
C ALA A 175 -8.40 6.52 8.80
N MET A 176 -8.58 5.20 8.87
CA MET A 176 -8.54 4.47 10.15
C MET A 176 -7.14 4.45 10.77
N MET A 177 -6.10 4.28 9.96
CA MET A 177 -4.70 4.31 10.44
C MET A 177 -4.31 5.71 10.97
N LEU A 178 -4.76 6.78 10.31
CA LEU A 178 -4.57 8.15 10.78
C LEU A 178 -5.34 8.43 12.08
N LEU A 179 -6.57 7.92 12.20
CA LEU A 179 -7.33 7.98 13.45
C LEU A 179 -6.59 7.27 14.59
N LYS A 180 -6.00 6.08 14.33
CA LYS A 180 -5.15 5.37 15.31
C LYS A 180 -3.91 6.18 15.71
N LYS A 181 -3.42 7.07 14.83
CA LYS A 181 -2.32 8.03 15.11
C LYS A 181 -2.83 9.35 15.73
N ASN A 182 -4.02 9.35 16.32
CA ASN A 182 -4.64 10.49 17.02
C ASN A 182 -4.94 11.71 16.14
N ALA A 183 -5.11 11.54 14.84
CA ALA A 183 -5.56 12.60 13.94
C ALA A 183 -7.09 12.81 14.02
N THR A 184 -7.54 14.02 13.72
CA THR A 184 -8.95 14.30 13.39
C THR A 184 -9.11 14.13 11.88
N VAL A 185 -9.86 13.10 11.43
CA VAL A 185 -9.89 12.71 10.02
C VAL A 185 -11.23 13.06 9.37
N THR A 186 -11.16 13.74 8.23
CA THR A 186 -12.29 13.98 7.33
C THR A 186 -12.06 13.21 6.02
N VAL A 187 -13.05 12.45 5.57
CA VAL A 187 -12.99 11.72 4.29
C VAL A 187 -13.81 12.45 3.24
N CYS A 188 -13.13 12.88 2.16
CA CYS A 188 -13.74 13.53 1.01
C CYS A 188 -13.86 12.57 -0.18
N HIS A 189 -14.85 12.82 -1.03
CA HIS A 189 -15.11 12.03 -2.22
C HIS A 189 -15.89 12.84 -3.26
N THR A 190 -16.17 12.30 -4.42
CA THR A 190 -16.85 12.96 -5.56
C THR A 190 -18.25 13.55 -5.24
N ARG A 191 -18.82 13.27 -4.08
CA ARG A 191 -20.10 13.83 -3.60
C ARG A 191 -19.93 14.83 -2.45
N THR A 192 -18.69 15.14 -2.06
CA THR A 192 -18.42 16.16 -1.03
C THR A 192 -18.75 17.54 -1.59
N VAL A 193 -19.58 18.27 -0.85
CA VAL A 193 -19.96 19.65 -1.21
C VAL A 193 -18.81 20.58 -0.81
N ASP A 194 -18.42 21.49 -1.69
CA ASP A 194 -17.35 22.47 -1.48
C ASP A 194 -16.05 21.82 -0.93
N MET A 195 -15.61 20.77 -1.61
CA MET A 195 -14.40 20.05 -1.20
C MET A 195 -13.15 20.94 -1.07
N PRO A 196 -12.93 21.97 -1.91
CA PRO A 196 -11.81 22.89 -1.73
C PRO A 196 -11.77 23.55 -0.35
N SER A 197 -12.90 24.05 0.16
CA SER A 197 -12.98 24.65 1.50
C SER A 197 -12.65 23.63 2.60
N VAL A 198 -13.15 22.41 2.49
CA VAL A 198 -12.84 21.33 3.45
C VAL A 198 -11.35 20.98 3.44
N VAL A 199 -10.74 20.87 2.26
CA VAL A 199 -9.32 20.53 2.12
C VAL A 199 -8.42 21.64 2.66
N LYS A 200 -8.77 22.90 2.47
CA LYS A 200 -8.03 24.05 3.01
C LYS A 200 -7.95 24.09 4.54
N GLU A 201 -8.89 23.47 5.24
CA GLU A 201 -8.82 23.39 6.72
C GLU A 201 -7.81 22.37 7.24
N ALA A 202 -7.35 21.45 6.38
CA ALA A 202 -6.44 20.39 6.79
C ALA A 202 -5.01 20.89 7.05
N ASP A 203 -4.32 20.21 7.97
CA ASP A 203 -2.87 20.28 8.13
C ASP A 203 -2.16 19.29 7.21
N ILE A 204 -2.78 18.11 7.02
CA ILE A 204 -2.26 17.04 6.19
C ILE A 204 -3.35 16.61 5.20
N VAL A 205 -3.01 16.45 3.93
CA VAL A 205 -3.92 16.00 2.87
C VAL A 205 -3.38 14.70 2.26
N VAL A 206 -4.14 13.63 2.34
CA VAL A 206 -3.83 12.35 1.67
C VAL A 206 -4.73 12.23 0.44
N VAL A 207 -4.14 12.16 -0.75
CA VAL A 207 -4.89 12.17 -2.01
C VAL A 207 -4.83 10.79 -2.66
N ALA A 208 -5.98 10.15 -2.77
CA ALA A 208 -6.19 8.82 -3.35
C ALA A 208 -7.48 8.80 -4.20
N ALA A 209 -7.59 9.77 -5.12
CA ALA A 209 -8.77 9.98 -5.96
C ALA A 209 -8.78 9.09 -7.21
N GLY A 210 -7.62 8.60 -7.64
CA GLY A 210 -7.46 7.77 -8.85
C GLY A 210 -7.71 8.55 -10.14
N LYS A 211 -7.44 9.84 -10.15
CA LYS A 211 -7.60 10.71 -11.32
C LYS A 211 -6.48 11.75 -11.37
N ALA A 212 -5.74 11.75 -12.48
CA ALA A 212 -4.62 12.64 -12.71
C ALA A 212 -4.96 14.12 -12.49
N GLY A 213 -4.15 14.79 -11.66
CA GLY A 213 -4.19 16.24 -11.46
C GLY A 213 -5.51 16.82 -10.95
N VAL A 214 -6.38 16.00 -10.35
CA VAL A 214 -7.72 16.42 -9.91
C VAL A 214 -7.68 17.39 -8.73
N ILE A 215 -6.60 17.41 -7.97
CA ILE A 215 -6.35 18.35 -6.87
C ILE A 215 -5.34 19.37 -7.35
N ASP A 216 -5.81 20.58 -7.59
CA ASP A 216 -5.03 21.73 -8.03
C ASP A 216 -4.76 22.73 -6.90
N GLY A 217 -4.14 23.87 -7.19
CA GLY A 217 -3.84 24.93 -6.24
C GLY A 217 -5.06 25.53 -5.54
N ASN A 218 -6.27 25.42 -6.14
CA ASN A 218 -7.50 25.93 -5.53
C ASN A 218 -7.92 25.15 -4.27
N TYR A 219 -7.45 23.89 -4.12
CA TYR A 219 -7.71 23.05 -2.96
C TYR A 219 -6.72 23.29 -1.83
N LEU A 220 -5.56 23.87 -2.11
CA LEU A 220 -4.40 23.86 -1.22
C LEU A 220 -4.13 25.24 -0.62
N ARG A 221 -3.37 25.24 0.48
CA ARG A 221 -2.86 26.45 1.13
C ARG A 221 -1.45 26.23 1.68
N GLU A 222 -0.79 27.31 2.02
CA GLU A 222 0.49 27.32 2.76
C GLU A 222 0.37 26.59 4.11
N GLY A 223 1.43 25.94 4.55
CA GLY A 223 1.50 25.18 5.79
C GLY A 223 0.98 23.76 5.71
N GLN A 224 0.47 23.30 4.55
CA GLN A 224 -0.05 21.93 4.38
C GLN A 224 1.05 20.95 4.00
N ILE A 225 0.84 19.69 4.41
CA ILE A 225 1.61 18.52 3.96
C ILE A 225 0.72 17.67 3.07
N VAL A 226 1.19 17.34 1.87
CA VAL A 226 0.42 16.58 0.88
C VAL A 226 1.07 15.23 0.62
N ILE A 227 0.31 14.16 0.84
CA ILE A 227 0.69 12.79 0.51
C ILE A 227 -0.12 12.36 -0.72
N ASP A 228 0.47 12.47 -1.90
CA ASP A 228 -0.14 12.02 -3.16
C ASP A 228 0.13 10.54 -3.34
N VAL A 229 -0.94 9.75 -3.40
CA VAL A 229 -0.93 8.29 -3.56
C VAL A 229 -1.29 7.89 -4.99
N GLY A 230 -1.77 8.84 -5.79
CA GLY A 230 -2.19 8.60 -7.16
C GLY A 230 -1.05 8.04 -8.04
N ILE A 231 -1.40 7.09 -8.88
CA ILE A 231 -0.52 6.60 -9.96
C ILE A 231 -1.35 6.59 -11.23
N ASN A 232 -1.09 7.56 -12.08
CA ASN A 232 -1.79 7.75 -13.35
C ASN A 232 -0.75 7.92 -14.48
N VAL A 233 -1.22 7.83 -15.71
CA VAL A 233 -0.46 8.19 -16.90
C VAL A 233 -1.14 9.42 -17.52
N ASN A 234 -0.40 10.50 -17.70
CA ASN A 234 -0.93 11.71 -18.32
C ASN A 234 -1.01 11.59 -19.85
N GLU A 235 -1.50 12.61 -20.52
CA GLU A 235 -1.66 12.65 -21.99
C GLU A 235 -0.34 12.49 -22.75
N GLU A 236 0.80 12.80 -22.11
CA GLU A 236 2.14 12.64 -22.68
C GLU A 236 2.75 11.24 -22.42
N GLY A 237 1.99 10.32 -21.81
CA GLY A 237 2.47 8.99 -21.44
C GLY A 237 3.40 8.96 -20.21
N LYS A 238 3.47 10.05 -19.43
CA LYS A 238 4.30 10.14 -18.22
C LYS A 238 3.49 9.79 -16.98
N LEU A 239 4.15 9.14 -16.01
CA LEU A 239 3.56 8.89 -14.69
C LEU A 239 3.35 10.21 -13.95
N CYS A 240 2.15 10.36 -13.38
CA CYS A 240 1.76 11.51 -12.56
C CYS A 240 0.84 11.07 -11.41
N GLY A 241 0.66 11.95 -10.43
CA GLY A 241 -0.22 11.74 -9.30
C GLY A 241 -1.65 12.25 -9.52
N ASP A 242 -2.43 12.21 -8.45
CA ASP A 242 -3.76 12.81 -8.38
C ASP A 242 -3.70 14.33 -8.13
N VAL A 243 -2.55 14.84 -7.70
CA VAL A 243 -2.30 16.27 -7.43
C VAL A 243 -1.63 16.91 -8.65
N ASN A 244 -2.04 18.14 -8.99
CA ASN A 244 -1.27 18.99 -9.89
C ASN A 244 0.02 19.44 -9.17
N PHE A 245 1.09 18.68 -9.39
CA PHE A 245 2.33 18.83 -8.65
C PHE A 245 2.97 20.20 -8.85
N GLU A 246 2.97 20.74 -10.08
CA GLU A 246 3.62 22.01 -10.41
C GLU A 246 2.98 23.21 -9.70
N GLU A 247 1.68 23.15 -9.45
CA GLU A 247 0.97 24.15 -8.66
C GLU A 247 1.19 23.91 -7.16
N ALA A 248 1.00 22.66 -6.71
CA ALA A 248 1.06 22.29 -5.31
C ALA A 248 2.42 22.58 -4.67
N GLU A 249 3.54 22.28 -5.34
CA GLU A 249 4.89 22.50 -4.81
C GLU A 249 5.23 23.97 -4.53
N LYS A 250 4.50 24.90 -5.13
CA LYS A 250 4.66 26.35 -4.89
C LYS A 250 3.87 26.84 -3.69
N ILE A 251 2.90 26.05 -3.21
CA ILE A 251 1.92 26.45 -2.21
C ILE A 251 2.19 25.76 -0.87
N VAL A 252 2.35 24.43 -0.87
CA VAL A 252 2.41 23.62 0.34
C VAL A 252 3.81 23.56 0.94
N ASP A 253 3.93 23.16 2.21
CA ASP A 253 5.22 23.04 2.90
C ASP A 253 5.97 21.76 2.49
N ALA A 254 5.23 20.66 2.28
CA ALA A 254 5.83 19.39 1.88
C ALA A 254 4.88 18.58 0.99
N ILE A 255 5.44 17.80 0.07
CA ILE A 255 4.67 16.96 -0.86
C ILE A 255 5.44 15.71 -1.28
N THR A 256 4.74 14.59 -1.43
CA THR A 256 5.29 13.40 -2.09
C THR A 256 5.21 13.55 -3.61
N PRO A 257 6.33 13.43 -4.36
CA PRO A 257 6.27 13.47 -5.82
C PRO A 257 5.79 12.15 -6.42
N VAL A 258 5.14 12.22 -7.59
CA VAL A 258 4.79 11.03 -8.39
C VAL A 258 5.45 11.16 -9.77
N PRO A 259 6.31 10.21 -10.18
CA PRO A 259 6.82 9.08 -9.40
C PRO A 259 7.80 9.48 -8.27
N ARG A 260 8.31 8.53 -7.52
CA ARG A 260 9.34 8.62 -6.47
C ARG A 260 8.84 8.95 -5.05
N GLY A 261 7.54 9.07 -4.84
CA GLY A 261 6.91 9.19 -3.53
C GLY A 261 6.45 7.84 -2.98
N VAL A 262 5.17 7.76 -2.58
CA VAL A 262 4.54 6.62 -1.90
C VAL A 262 4.63 5.31 -2.70
N GLY A 263 4.38 5.33 -4.01
CA GLY A 263 4.36 4.12 -4.84
C GLY A 263 5.65 3.30 -4.83
N GLY A 264 6.79 3.95 -4.59
CA GLY A 264 8.07 3.24 -4.43
C GLY A 264 8.22 2.53 -3.08
N VAL A 265 7.40 2.88 -2.07
CA VAL A 265 7.49 2.36 -0.70
C VAL A 265 6.65 1.11 -0.50
N THR A 266 5.54 0.97 -1.23
CA THR A 266 4.56 -0.13 -1.07
C THR A 266 5.17 -1.52 -1.12
N THR A 267 6.09 -1.77 -2.07
CA THR A 267 6.76 -3.08 -2.18
C THR A 267 7.68 -3.36 -1.00
N SER A 268 8.28 -2.32 -0.38
CA SER A 268 9.08 -2.50 0.83
C SER A 268 8.22 -2.89 2.02
N ILE A 269 7.05 -2.26 2.16
CA ILE A 269 6.05 -2.62 3.18
C ILE A 269 5.60 -4.08 2.99
N LEU A 270 5.28 -4.47 1.75
CA LEU A 270 4.92 -5.86 1.47
C LEU A 270 5.97 -6.84 1.98
N LEU A 271 7.26 -6.58 1.72
CA LEU A 271 8.34 -7.46 2.18
C LEU A 271 8.60 -7.37 3.67
N GLU A 272 8.38 -6.22 4.29
CA GLU A 272 8.41 -6.11 5.75
C GLU A 272 7.33 -7.00 6.38
N HIS A 273 6.10 -6.95 5.86
CA HIS A 273 5.00 -7.82 6.30
C HIS A 273 5.32 -9.31 6.12
N VAL A 274 5.95 -9.71 4.99
CA VAL A 274 6.37 -11.11 4.78
C VAL A 274 7.37 -11.56 5.84
N VAL A 275 8.33 -10.70 6.18
CA VAL A 275 9.34 -11.01 7.19
C VAL A 275 8.72 -11.07 8.59
N ASP A 276 7.80 -10.17 8.90
CA ASP A 276 7.06 -10.16 10.16
C ASP A 276 6.14 -11.37 10.27
N ALA A 277 5.51 -11.80 9.16
CA ALA A 277 4.73 -13.03 9.07
C ALA A 277 5.61 -14.26 9.35
N ALA A 278 6.82 -14.31 8.77
CA ALA A 278 7.77 -15.40 9.04
C ALA A 278 8.16 -15.45 10.52
N ILE A 279 8.38 -14.30 11.15
CA ILE A 279 8.67 -14.24 12.59
C ILE A 279 7.46 -14.72 13.42
N ALA A 280 6.25 -14.29 13.07
CA ALA A 280 5.04 -14.62 13.83
C ALA A 280 4.67 -16.11 13.73
N GLN A 281 4.84 -16.73 12.55
CA GLN A 281 4.50 -18.13 12.27
C GLN A 281 5.52 -19.13 12.84
N ASN A 282 6.70 -18.67 13.28
CA ASN A 282 7.77 -19.50 13.82
C ASN A 282 8.11 -19.20 15.31
N ARG A 283 7.16 -18.60 16.03
CA ARG A 283 7.26 -18.34 17.49
C ARG A 283 6.84 -19.52 18.33
#